data_3ee07877cb54f6b9426038c80cf5e453
#
_entry.id   3ee07877cb54f6b9426038c80cf5e453
#
_cell.length_a   1.000
_cell.length_b   1.000
_cell.length_c   1.000
_cell.angle_alpha   90.00
_cell.angle_beta   90.00
_cell.angle_gamma   90.00
#
_symmetry.space_group_name_H-M   'P 1'
#
loop_
_entity.id
_entity.type
_entity.pdbx_description
1 polymer ?
#
loop_
_entity_poly.entity_id
_entity_poly.type
_entity_poly.pdbx_seq_one_letter_code
_entity_poly.pdbx_strand_id
1 'polypeptide(L)'
;MKKTNLLLAAAFSMALGSIAMNASACSTVVVGKDVSATGQIMIGHNEDNDLRIVTSQYWVPAADHKAGELITYEPTTAKIPQVPHTYGFYWTQTLHPDGYSFSDGFVNENGVAIVTNNCNNTFEEKNPVVDGGVGYGIRRLLAERAKTARDAVDIAIDLVTKYGYITGGRTYTVADRNEAWQIMLLKGHRYIARKVQNDEVTYIANAFAFDKVDVNSKDVIMSPDLIEHAIKTGHYKPAKAGDYSDFSFRKAYQPIERRSADWNKDRAQTAWEMLMGKETMDQEAFPYSVKPTKKLTVSDVQKIVSGHWKREARTSGFFHQSMRDICNVGTFESVVYEMNANPLLTRGWRTSARPCQTPFVPFFPLAKPAEAQSFMTPEVATAEHFHATPDRFDFKDDFGLYTALKTQNLVDYLDDGARADLRKIINAQQAKWLAEGDSVLKTARYLEKNVSQDKAKAYLHQYSAEAYNVSIALLEDAFQNMKPLKIEILADTLSLSKKDTVNVVVFGEKGLDLSKAKKESFVFGITYPDPNVDVNLKRAKATKMALKDVNGDGVKDLVLTFPSDAAAKYGFEGVNTDLWLFGEIDGQKKGGFDLVRIIK
;
A
#
# COMPACT_ATOMS: atom_id res chain seq x y z
N MET A 1 3.55 -41.97 42.25
CA MET A 1 3.18 -42.03 40.81
C MET A 1 3.03 -40.59 40.34
N LYS A 2 4.08 -40.02 39.70
CA LYS A 2 4.11 -38.66 39.19
C LYS A 2 3.70 -38.73 37.71
N LYS A 3 2.63 -38.03 37.33
CA LYS A 3 2.28 -37.80 35.90
C LYS A 3 3.00 -36.58 35.42
N THR A 4 3.91 -36.78 34.51
CA THR A 4 4.63 -35.75 33.77
C THR A 4 3.78 -35.31 32.58
N ASN A 5 3.36 -34.07 32.56
CA ASN A 5 2.75 -33.45 31.39
C ASN A 5 3.85 -33.07 30.41
N LEU A 6 3.88 -33.74 29.27
CA LEU A 6 4.69 -33.34 28.11
C LEU A 6 3.95 -32.22 27.38
N LEU A 7 4.48 -31.02 27.46
CA LEU A 7 4.16 -29.92 26.52
C LEU A 7 4.88 -30.22 25.19
N LEU A 8 4.15 -30.59 24.16
CA LEU A 8 4.66 -30.58 22.78
C LEU A 8 4.82 -29.12 22.33
N ALA A 9 6.03 -28.63 22.39
CA ALA A 9 6.43 -27.47 21.63
C ALA A 9 6.62 -27.91 20.17
N ALA A 10 5.69 -27.57 19.30
CA ALA A 10 5.87 -27.68 17.87
C ALA A 10 6.94 -26.68 17.43
N ALA A 11 8.16 -27.15 17.28
CA ALA A 11 9.23 -26.40 16.64
C ALA A 11 8.92 -26.32 15.14
N PHE A 12 8.39 -25.20 14.70
CA PHE A 12 8.36 -24.83 13.28
C PHE A 12 9.80 -24.59 12.85
N SER A 13 10.42 -25.56 12.22
CA SER A 13 11.68 -25.38 11.52
C SER A 13 11.42 -24.49 10.31
N MET A 14 11.64 -23.18 10.44
CA MET A 14 11.76 -22.30 9.28
C MET A 14 12.99 -22.74 8.49
N ALA A 15 12.78 -23.44 7.39
CA ALA A 15 13.74 -23.49 6.31
C ALA A 15 13.87 -22.05 5.80
N LEU A 16 14.95 -21.37 6.17
CA LEU A 16 15.41 -20.15 5.54
C LEU A 16 15.87 -20.49 4.11
N GLY A 17 14.89 -20.82 3.25
CA GLY A 17 15.07 -20.58 1.83
C GLY A 17 15.07 -19.06 1.67
N SER A 18 16.09 -18.52 1.04
CA SER A 18 16.12 -17.17 0.52
C SER A 18 14.98 -17.03 -0.50
N ILE A 19 13.76 -16.79 0.00
CA ILE A 19 12.66 -16.28 -0.82
C ILE A 19 13.17 -14.90 -1.21
N ALA A 20 13.51 -14.73 -2.48
CA ALA A 20 13.65 -13.42 -3.07
C ALA A 20 12.37 -12.68 -2.72
N MET A 21 12.43 -11.77 -1.75
CA MET A 21 11.29 -10.94 -1.37
C MET A 21 10.94 -10.10 -2.58
N ASN A 22 9.90 -10.53 -3.24
CA ASN A 22 9.41 -9.97 -4.47
C ASN A 22 8.86 -8.57 -4.22
N ALA A 23 8.99 -7.76 -5.20
CA ALA A 23 8.85 -6.34 -5.23
C ALA A 23 7.51 -5.84 -4.66
N SER A 24 7.48 -5.36 -3.43
CA SER A 24 6.48 -4.37 -3.07
C SER A 24 6.78 -3.09 -3.87
N ALA A 25 5.80 -2.60 -4.59
CA ALA A 25 5.98 -1.60 -5.64
C ALA A 25 5.44 -0.22 -5.25
N CYS A 26 5.73 0.29 -4.05
CA CYS A 26 5.25 1.57 -3.53
C CYS A 26 5.71 2.78 -4.35
N SER A 27 4.93 3.85 -4.33
CA SER A 27 5.26 5.12 -4.97
C SER A 27 5.03 6.27 -4.01
N THR A 28 5.96 7.22 -3.93
CA THR A 28 5.82 8.43 -3.11
C THR A 28 6.14 9.68 -3.91
N VAL A 29 5.26 10.67 -3.83
CA VAL A 29 5.48 12.03 -4.32
C VAL A 29 5.43 13.00 -3.14
N VAL A 30 6.40 13.92 -3.04
CA VAL A 30 6.39 15.00 -2.05
C VAL A 30 6.38 16.32 -2.78
N VAL A 31 5.47 17.20 -2.42
CA VAL A 31 5.33 18.55 -2.97
C VAL A 31 5.71 19.55 -1.90
N GLY A 32 6.75 20.35 -2.15
CA GLY A 32 7.19 21.43 -1.28
C GLY A 32 6.12 22.54 -1.17
N LYS A 33 6.12 23.26 -0.05
CA LYS A 33 5.02 24.21 0.25
C LYS A 33 4.93 25.40 -0.72
N ASP A 34 6.06 25.84 -1.31
CA ASP A 34 6.06 26.99 -2.21
C ASP A 34 5.50 26.66 -3.60
N VAL A 35 5.52 25.37 -3.96
CA VAL A 35 4.96 24.82 -5.21
C VAL A 35 3.63 24.10 -5.01
N SER A 36 3.11 24.11 -3.79
CA SER A 36 1.76 23.65 -3.45
C SER A 36 0.75 24.79 -3.61
N ALA A 37 -0.42 24.50 -4.17
CA ALA A 37 -1.50 25.48 -4.33
C ALA A 37 -2.06 25.96 -2.98
N THR A 38 -1.99 25.12 -1.94
CA THR A 38 -2.46 25.45 -0.58
C THR A 38 -1.37 26.06 0.30
N GLY A 39 -0.11 26.12 -0.17
CA GLY A 39 1.04 26.54 0.63
C GLY A 39 1.42 25.54 1.73
N GLN A 40 0.87 24.33 1.68
CA GLN A 40 1.17 23.25 2.59
C GLN A 40 2.02 22.19 1.90
N ILE A 41 2.90 21.53 2.65
CA ILE A 41 3.57 20.32 2.13
C ILE A 41 2.52 19.26 1.87
N MET A 42 2.63 18.57 0.72
CA MET A 42 1.79 17.42 0.42
C MET A 42 2.63 16.16 0.23
N ILE A 43 2.13 15.04 0.72
CA ILE A 43 2.69 13.71 0.47
C ILE A 43 1.62 12.88 -0.22
N GLY A 44 1.89 12.40 -1.43
CA GLY A 44 1.10 11.37 -2.09
C GLY A 44 1.84 10.04 -2.00
N HIS A 45 1.15 8.96 -1.62
CA HIS A 45 1.76 7.66 -1.43
C HIS A 45 0.84 6.53 -1.85
N ASN A 46 1.38 5.56 -2.59
CA ASN A 46 0.75 4.26 -2.86
C ASN A 46 1.48 3.18 -2.10
N GLU A 47 0.72 2.34 -1.43
CA GLU A 47 1.20 1.06 -0.95
C GLU A 47 0.81 -0.03 -1.94
N ASP A 48 1.82 -0.72 -2.45
CA ASP A 48 1.65 -1.79 -3.43
C ASP A 48 2.30 -3.08 -2.91
N ASN A 49 1.59 -4.19 -3.04
CA ASN A 49 2.08 -5.48 -2.62
C ASN A 49 1.47 -6.63 -3.42
N ASP A 50 1.96 -7.83 -3.14
CA ASP A 50 1.37 -9.07 -3.61
C ASP A 50 0.41 -9.67 -2.58
N LEU A 51 -0.29 -10.72 -2.97
CA LEU A 51 -1.19 -11.51 -2.13
C LEU A 51 -2.39 -10.71 -1.57
N ARG A 52 -3.08 -11.28 -0.59
CA ARG A 52 -4.24 -10.68 0.07
C ARG A 52 -3.79 -9.79 1.21
N ILE A 53 -3.80 -8.49 0.97
CA ILE A 53 -3.53 -7.49 2.00
C ILE A 53 -4.84 -7.02 2.62
N VAL A 54 -4.86 -6.94 3.95
CA VAL A 54 -5.96 -6.32 4.70
C VAL A 54 -5.46 -5.02 5.30
N THR A 55 -6.09 -3.90 4.93
CA THR A 55 -5.77 -2.58 5.48
C THR A 55 -6.84 -2.13 6.46
N SER A 56 -6.40 -1.61 7.60
CA SER A 56 -7.25 -1.07 8.66
C SER A 56 -6.69 0.23 9.19
N GLN A 57 -7.54 1.04 9.80
CA GLN A 57 -7.15 2.32 10.35
C GLN A 57 -7.45 2.37 11.85
N TYR A 58 -6.49 2.86 12.63
CA TYR A 58 -6.59 2.95 14.08
C TYR A 58 -6.12 4.29 14.60
N TRP A 59 -6.59 4.65 15.78
CA TRP A 59 -5.98 5.66 16.62
C TRP A 59 -5.41 4.95 17.85
N VAL A 60 -4.09 5.03 18.01
CA VAL A 60 -3.39 4.56 19.21
C VAL A 60 -3.19 5.77 20.12
N PRO A 61 -3.71 5.75 21.35
CA PRO A 61 -3.56 6.89 22.27
C PRO A 61 -2.13 7.06 22.74
N ALA A 62 -1.79 8.28 23.17
CA ALA A 62 -0.55 8.56 23.90
C ALA A 62 -0.51 7.74 25.20
N ALA A 63 0.70 7.38 25.63
CA ALA A 63 0.90 6.59 26.85
C ALA A 63 2.15 7.01 27.61
N ASP A 64 2.09 6.90 28.94
CA ASP A 64 3.23 7.04 29.83
C ASP A 64 3.83 5.68 30.16
N HIS A 65 5.15 5.60 30.23
CA HIS A 65 5.91 4.37 30.39
C HIS A 65 6.79 4.39 31.64
N LYS A 66 7.05 3.20 32.18
CA LYS A 66 7.92 3.03 33.33
C LYS A 66 9.38 3.24 32.96
N ALA A 67 10.15 3.79 33.87
CA ALA A 67 11.61 3.92 33.71
C ALA A 67 12.25 2.53 33.52
N GLY A 68 13.11 2.41 32.49
CA GLY A 68 13.80 1.16 32.16
C GLY A 68 12.96 0.13 31.38
N GLU A 69 11.75 0.48 30.96
CA GLU A 69 10.95 -0.37 30.07
C GLU A 69 11.69 -0.60 28.75
N LEU A 70 11.67 -1.83 28.27
CA LEU A 70 12.24 -2.22 26.99
C LEU A 70 11.13 -2.71 26.06
N ILE A 71 11.18 -2.31 24.81
CA ILE A 71 10.21 -2.71 23.78
C ILE A 71 10.89 -3.44 22.63
N THR A 72 10.14 -4.35 22.02
CA THR A 72 10.48 -5.03 20.75
C THR A 72 9.21 -5.13 19.94
N TYR A 73 9.16 -4.47 18.80
CA TYR A 73 7.97 -4.54 17.92
C TYR A 73 8.04 -5.71 16.95
N GLU A 74 9.21 -6.01 16.42
CA GLU A 74 9.42 -7.14 15.54
C GLU A 74 10.13 -8.29 16.27
N PRO A 75 9.73 -9.53 16.05
CA PRO A 75 10.45 -10.67 16.60
C PRO A 75 11.92 -10.65 16.20
N THR A 76 12.78 -11.07 17.11
CA THR A 76 14.24 -11.18 16.89
C THR A 76 15.00 -9.86 16.71
N THR A 77 14.32 -8.70 16.76
CA THR A 77 14.99 -7.39 16.73
C THR A 77 15.44 -6.92 18.12
N ALA A 78 16.24 -5.85 18.14
CA ALA A 78 16.80 -5.29 19.36
C ALA A 78 15.72 -4.89 20.38
N LYS A 79 16.02 -5.10 21.65
CA LYS A 79 15.25 -4.52 22.76
C LYS A 79 15.63 -3.07 22.94
N ILE A 80 14.70 -2.18 22.63
CA ILE A 80 14.92 -0.74 22.60
C ILE A 80 14.36 -0.12 23.89
N PRO A 81 15.12 0.74 24.60
CA PRO A 81 14.58 1.48 25.73
C PRO A 81 13.37 2.32 25.32
N GLN A 82 12.27 2.17 26.07
CA GLN A 82 11.09 3.00 25.84
C GLN A 82 11.32 4.41 26.38
N VAL A 83 10.73 5.40 25.70
CA VAL A 83 10.72 6.78 26.18
C VAL A 83 9.69 6.94 27.29
N PRO A 84 9.85 7.93 28.22
CA PRO A 84 8.89 8.11 29.31
C PRO A 84 7.46 8.39 28.87
N HIS A 85 7.29 8.97 27.68
CA HIS A 85 6.00 9.30 27.08
C HIS A 85 6.02 9.04 25.58
N THR A 86 5.02 8.31 25.06
CA THR A 86 4.80 8.11 23.62
C THR A 86 3.60 8.92 23.16
N TYR A 87 3.74 9.55 21.98
CA TYR A 87 2.65 10.32 21.39
C TYR A 87 1.56 9.42 20.82
N GLY A 88 0.32 9.90 20.86
CA GLY A 88 -0.78 9.28 20.15
C GLY A 88 -0.62 9.42 18.63
N PHE A 89 -1.10 8.45 17.88
CA PHE A 89 -0.97 8.44 16.42
C PHE A 89 -2.13 7.74 15.71
N TYR A 90 -2.43 8.27 14.54
CA TYR A 90 -3.18 7.58 13.51
C TYR A 90 -2.26 6.56 12.85
N TRP A 91 -2.80 5.36 12.62
CA TRP A 91 -2.10 4.25 12.02
C TRP A 91 -2.96 3.60 10.94
N THR A 92 -2.46 3.52 9.71
CA THR A 92 -3.00 2.63 8.70
C THR A 92 -2.17 1.36 8.72
N GLN A 93 -2.75 0.29 9.27
CA GLN A 93 -2.11 -1.01 9.39
C GLN A 93 -2.25 -1.77 8.08
N THR A 94 -1.19 -2.43 7.68
CA THR A 94 -1.14 -3.33 6.53
C THR A 94 -0.88 -4.74 7.03
N LEU A 95 -1.89 -5.60 7.02
CA LEU A 95 -1.73 -7.00 7.37
C LEU A 95 -1.35 -7.79 6.13
N HIS A 96 -0.20 -8.48 6.19
CA HIS A 96 0.25 -9.42 5.18
C HIS A 96 0.12 -10.86 5.70
N PRO A 97 -0.28 -11.83 4.87
CA PRO A 97 -0.49 -13.21 5.30
C PRO A 97 0.72 -13.91 5.91
N ASP A 98 1.93 -13.45 5.60
CA ASP A 98 3.17 -13.95 6.22
C ASP A 98 3.36 -13.45 7.66
N GLY A 99 2.40 -12.68 8.19
CA GLY A 99 2.46 -12.11 9.54
C GLY A 99 3.26 -10.82 9.65
N TYR A 100 3.78 -10.28 8.57
CA TYR A 100 4.53 -9.03 8.58
C TYR A 100 3.62 -7.84 8.29
N SER A 101 3.83 -6.75 9.04
CA SER A 101 3.27 -5.44 8.73
C SER A 101 4.41 -4.51 8.31
N PHE A 102 4.74 -4.50 7.04
CA PHE A 102 5.94 -3.81 6.52
C PHE A 102 5.67 -2.53 5.73
N SER A 103 4.41 -2.17 5.57
CA SER A 103 3.95 -1.06 4.74
C SER A 103 3.05 -0.05 5.46
N ASP A 104 3.06 -0.02 6.77
CA ASP A 104 2.20 0.87 7.56
C ASP A 104 2.52 2.35 7.37
N GLY A 105 1.48 3.18 7.32
CA GLY A 105 1.56 4.63 7.36
C GLY A 105 1.12 5.20 8.72
N PHE A 106 1.70 6.34 9.11
CA PHE A 106 1.41 6.95 10.40
C PHE A 106 1.28 8.47 10.29
N VAL A 107 0.43 9.05 11.14
CA VAL A 107 0.43 10.50 11.44
C VAL A 107 0.25 10.65 12.94
N ASN A 108 1.24 11.22 13.64
CA ASN A 108 1.16 11.37 15.09
C ASN A 108 0.48 12.68 15.51
N GLU A 109 0.17 12.82 16.80
CA GLU A 109 -0.54 13.98 17.34
C GLU A 109 0.19 15.31 17.19
N ASN A 110 1.51 15.28 16.93
CA ASN A 110 2.30 16.46 16.59
C ASN A 110 2.18 16.84 15.10
N GLY A 111 1.49 16.03 14.31
CA GLY A 111 1.33 16.23 12.87
C GLY A 111 2.51 15.75 12.05
N VAL A 112 3.29 14.79 12.54
CA VAL A 112 4.37 14.15 11.76
C VAL A 112 3.81 12.96 11.00
N ALA A 113 3.84 13.03 9.67
CA ALA A 113 3.45 11.94 8.78
C ALA A 113 4.67 11.10 8.39
N ILE A 114 4.48 9.77 8.27
CA ILE A 114 5.53 8.80 7.95
C ILE A 114 4.99 7.81 6.93
N VAL A 115 5.66 7.70 5.78
CA VAL A 115 5.40 6.69 4.73
C VAL A 115 6.72 6.12 4.23
N THR A 116 6.71 4.97 3.54
CA THR A 116 7.96 4.28 3.19
C THR A 116 7.94 3.64 1.81
N ASN A 117 9.12 3.54 1.19
CA ASN A 117 9.33 2.80 -0.05
C ASN A 117 10.43 1.75 0.15
N ASN A 118 10.16 0.51 -0.23
CA ASN A 118 11.19 -0.52 -0.29
C ASN A 118 12.21 -0.19 -1.41
N CYS A 119 13.46 -0.01 -1.04
CA CYS A 119 14.57 0.31 -1.96
C CYS A 119 15.71 -0.70 -1.81
N ASN A 120 15.38 -2.00 -1.75
CA ASN A 120 16.37 -3.04 -1.56
C ASN A 120 17.60 -2.84 -2.45
N ASN A 121 18.77 -2.87 -1.84
CA ASN A 121 20.04 -2.98 -2.51
C ASN A 121 20.62 -4.39 -2.30
N THR A 122 21.64 -4.74 -3.03
CA THR A 122 22.30 -6.06 -2.93
C THR A 122 23.53 -6.03 -2.05
N PHE A 123 23.85 -4.89 -1.43
CA PHE A 123 25.06 -4.74 -0.61
C PHE A 123 24.78 -5.21 0.80
N GLU A 124 25.27 -6.41 1.13
CA GLU A 124 25.15 -6.99 2.45
C GLU A 124 26.46 -6.84 3.23
N GLU A 125 26.33 -6.33 4.44
CA GLU A 125 27.46 -6.30 5.35
C GLU A 125 27.56 -7.59 6.15
N LYS A 126 28.80 -8.02 6.45
CA LYS A 126 29.06 -9.04 7.47
C LYS A 126 28.82 -8.42 8.85
N ASN A 127 28.02 -9.07 9.67
CA ASN A 127 27.64 -8.58 11.00
C ASN A 127 27.05 -7.16 10.99
N PRO A 128 26.02 -6.90 10.20
CA PRO A 128 25.53 -5.56 9.95
C PRO A 128 24.72 -4.97 11.11
N VAL A 129 24.44 -5.72 12.20
CA VAL A 129 23.48 -5.31 13.24
C VAL A 129 23.94 -5.72 14.64
N VAL A 130 23.45 -4.99 15.65
CA VAL A 130 23.67 -5.22 17.10
C VAL A 130 22.34 -5.66 17.71
N ASP A 131 22.36 -6.68 18.55
CA ASP A 131 21.20 -7.23 19.27
C ASP A 131 19.98 -7.54 18.39
N GLY A 132 20.22 -7.94 17.14
CA GLY A 132 19.20 -8.24 16.16
C GLY A 132 18.75 -7.02 15.33
N GLY A 133 19.30 -5.81 15.57
CA GLY A 133 19.05 -4.62 14.75
C GLY A 133 17.65 -4.03 14.88
N VAL A 134 17.34 -3.06 14.02
CA VAL A 134 16.00 -2.47 13.87
C VAL A 134 15.46 -2.74 12.47
N GLY A 135 14.18 -3.04 12.38
CA GLY A 135 13.51 -3.38 11.12
C GLY A 135 12.32 -2.46 10.82
N TYR A 136 11.23 -3.05 10.39
CA TYR A 136 10.02 -2.31 10.01
C TYR A 136 9.36 -1.57 11.18
N GLY A 137 9.54 -2.03 12.41
CA GLY A 137 9.06 -1.37 13.63
C GLY A 137 9.61 0.04 13.85
N ILE A 138 10.70 0.44 13.16
CA ILE A 138 11.24 1.81 13.23
C ILE A 138 10.19 2.87 12.90
N ARG A 139 9.26 2.60 11.96
CA ARG A 139 8.18 3.54 11.60
C ARG A 139 7.31 3.90 12.79
N ARG A 140 6.93 2.89 13.56
CA ARG A 140 6.14 3.06 14.77
C ARG A 140 6.92 3.82 15.84
N LEU A 141 8.22 3.52 16.01
CA LEU A 141 9.09 4.26 16.92
C LEU A 141 9.17 5.76 16.56
N LEU A 142 9.22 6.09 15.26
CA LEU A 142 9.16 7.47 14.79
C LEU A 142 7.81 8.12 15.13
N ALA A 143 6.69 7.42 14.88
CA ALA A 143 5.35 7.92 15.18
C ALA A 143 5.18 8.18 16.70
N GLU A 144 5.66 7.28 17.54
CA GLU A 144 5.57 7.39 19.01
C GLU A 144 6.43 8.49 19.62
N ARG A 145 7.52 8.91 18.95
CA ARG A 145 8.58 9.70 19.59
C ARG A 145 8.86 11.04 18.96
N ALA A 146 8.55 11.24 17.67
CA ALA A 146 8.94 12.45 16.96
C ALA A 146 7.97 13.62 17.24
N LYS A 147 8.52 14.79 17.56
CA LYS A 147 7.78 16.06 17.66
C LYS A 147 7.70 16.79 16.32
N THR A 148 8.71 16.58 15.48
CA THR A 148 8.87 17.23 14.18
C THR A 148 9.40 16.23 13.16
N ALA A 149 9.32 16.56 11.88
CA ALA A 149 9.95 15.77 10.84
C ALA A 149 11.46 15.64 11.06
N ARG A 150 12.12 16.68 11.57
CA ARG A 150 13.55 16.64 11.90
C ARG A 150 13.83 15.68 13.06
N ASP A 151 13.02 15.69 14.12
CA ASP A 151 13.17 14.71 15.21
C ASP A 151 13.05 13.28 14.69
N ALA A 152 12.13 13.02 13.75
CA ALA A 152 12.02 11.71 13.14
C ALA A 152 13.32 11.28 12.41
N VAL A 153 13.98 12.22 11.72
CA VAL A 153 15.30 11.98 11.11
C VAL A 153 16.33 11.62 12.17
N ASP A 154 16.43 12.40 13.23
CA ASP A 154 17.43 12.21 14.28
C ASP A 154 17.21 10.88 15.04
N ILE A 155 15.96 10.53 15.35
CA ILE A 155 15.59 9.25 15.97
C ILE A 155 15.95 8.07 15.06
N ALA A 156 15.65 8.16 13.76
CA ALA A 156 15.99 7.11 12.79
C ALA A 156 17.51 6.89 12.72
N ILE A 157 18.26 7.99 12.67
CA ILE A 157 19.73 7.98 12.64
C ILE A 157 20.30 7.33 13.92
N ASP A 158 19.82 7.73 15.09
CA ASP A 158 20.26 7.17 16.36
C ASP A 158 20.01 5.66 16.44
N LEU A 159 18.82 5.21 16.05
CA LEU A 159 18.46 3.80 16.07
C LEU A 159 19.35 3.00 15.11
N VAL A 160 19.53 3.48 13.87
CA VAL A 160 20.36 2.79 12.87
C VAL A 160 21.83 2.82 13.22
N THR A 161 22.34 3.93 13.76
CA THR A 161 23.71 4.03 14.22
C THR A 161 23.98 3.07 15.38
N LYS A 162 23.05 2.91 16.30
CA LYS A 162 23.22 2.06 17.48
C LYS A 162 23.01 0.59 17.19
N TYR A 163 21.94 0.23 16.48
CA TYR A 163 21.51 -1.15 16.33
C TYR A 163 21.75 -1.71 14.93
N GLY A 164 21.84 -0.88 13.92
CA GLY A 164 21.87 -1.27 12.52
C GLY A 164 20.49 -1.63 11.96
N TYR A 165 20.30 -1.42 10.66
CA TYR A 165 19.06 -1.70 9.94
C TYR A 165 19.09 -3.10 9.31
N ILE A 166 18.06 -3.92 9.54
CA ILE A 166 18.10 -5.35 9.16
C ILE A 166 17.65 -5.63 7.73
N THR A 167 16.89 -4.71 7.09
CA THR A 167 16.39 -4.96 5.74
C THR A 167 17.35 -4.51 4.66
N GLY A 168 17.13 -4.95 3.41
CA GLY A 168 18.03 -4.68 2.28
C GLY A 168 18.08 -3.23 1.80
N GLY A 169 17.30 -2.33 2.39
CA GLY A 169 17.26 -0.90 2.07
C GLY A 169 15.85 -0.34 1.94
N ARG A 170 15.65 0.88 2.43
CA ARG A 170 14.34 1.54 2.43
C ARG A 170 14.49 3.06 2.46
N THR A 171 13.58 3.77 1.79
CA THR A 171 13.41 5.21 1.95
C THR A 171 12.21 5.47 2.85
N TYR A 172 12.42 6.19 3.94
CA TYR A 172 11.39 6.73 4.82
C TYR A 172 11.15 8.19 4.42
N THR A 173 9.93 8.53 4.09
CA THR A 173 9.52 9.93 3.87
C THR A 173 8.78 10.38 5.11
N VAL A 174 9.31 11.41 5.75
CA VAL A 174 8.72 12.03 6.95
C VAL A 174 8.45 13.51 6.67
N ALA A 175 7.30 14.00 7.11
CA ALA A 175 6.97 15.41 6.94
C ALA A 175 6.11 15.92 8.10
N ASP A 176 6.27 17.20 8.38
CA ASP A 176 5.38 17.99 9.21
C ASP A 176 4.95 19.27 8.47
N ARG A 177 4.34 20.21 9.18
CA ARG A 177 3.92 21.50 8.62
C ARG A 177 5.06 22.39 8.08
N ASN A 178 6.30 22.14 8.49
CA ASN A 178 7.44 23.01 8.21
C ASN A 178 8.35 22.44 7.14
N GLU A 179 8.58 21.12 7.17
CA GLU A 179 9.57 20.48 6.32
C GLU A 179 9.24 19.00 6.05
N ALA A 180 9.84 18.48 4.98
CA ALA A 180 9.82 17.08 4.64
C ALA A 180 11.25 16.57 4.43
N TRP A 181 11.49 15.32 4.82
CA TRP A 181 12.77 14.64 4.67
C TRP A 181 12.58 13.25 4.07
N GLN A 182 13.58 12.83 3.30
CA GLN A 182 13.69 11.46 2.80
C GLN A 182 14.92 10.81 3.40
N ILE A 183 14.72 9.77 4.22
CA ILE A 183 15.75 9.06 4.96
C ILE A 183 15.98 7.73 4.25
N MET A 184 17.11 7.55 3.62
CA MET A 184 17.49 6.34 2.91
C MET A 184 18.39 5.50 3.80
N LEU A 185 17.88 4.38 4.26
CA LEU A 185 18.58 3.44 5.13
C LEU A 185 19.14 2.29 4.31
N LEU A 186 20.40 1.97 4.53
CA LEU A 186 21.06 0.78 4.00
C LEU A 186 21.04 -0.33 5.06
N LYS A 187 21.20 -1.59 4.64
CA LYS A 187 21.41 -2.68 5.59
C LYS A 187 22.68 -2.38 6.42
N GLY A 188 22.60 -2.60 7.74
CA GLY A 188 23.67 -2.21 8.68
C GLY A 188 23.51 -0.78 9.18
N HIS A 189 24.60 -0.08 9.38
CA HIS A 189 24.63 1.20 10.12
C HIS A 189 24.66 2.46 9.23
N ARG A 190 24.54 2.31 7.88
CA ARG A 190 24.69 3.44 6.97
C ARG A 190 23.37 4.00 6.51
N TYR A 191 23.37 5.31 6.33
CA TYR A 191 22.21 6.10 5.95
C TYR A 191 22.61 7.38 5.23
N ILE A 192 21.65 7.93 4.51
CA ILE A 192 21.66 9.32 4.07
C ILE A 192 20.23 9.89 4.17
N ALA A 193 20.10 11.09 4.68
CA ALA A 193 18.84 11.82 4.72
C ALA A 193 18.98 13.14 3.96
N ARG A 194 17.95 13.49 3.19
CA ARG A 194 17.89 14.74 2.44
C ARG A 194 16.57 15.45 2.69
N LYS A 195 16.66 16.73 3.00
CA LYS A 195 15.51 17.63 3.10
C LYS A 195 14.94 17.91 1.72
N VAL A 196 13.62 17.77 1.55
CA VAL A 196 12.90 18.21 0.37
C VAL A 196 12.76 19.73 0.41
N GLN A 197 13.17 20.43 -0.63
CA GLN A 197 13.11 21.90 -0.67
C GLN A 197 11.67 22.38 -0.87
N ASN A 198 11.37 23.58 -0.40
CA ASN A 198 10.02 24.12 -0.49
C ASN A 198 9.54 24.37 -1.92
N ASP A 199 10.47 24.57 -2.86
CA ASP A 199 10.22 24.90 -4.26
C ASP A 199 10.36 23.71 -5.22
N GLU A 200 10.39 22.48 -4.69
CA GLU A 200 10.56 21.28 -5.50
C GLU A 200 9.48 20.22 -5.26
N VAL A 201 9.41 19.30 -6.22
CA VAL A 201 8.63 18.06 -6.14
C VAL A 201 9.58 16.88 -6.32
N THR A 202 9.50 15.89 -5.44
CA THR A 202 10.23 14.62 -5.55
C THR A 202 9.30 13.48 -5.92
N TYR A 203 9.83 12.45 -6.58
CA TYR A 203 9.14 11.18 -6.80
C TYR A 203 10.09 10.01 -6.55
N ILE A 204 9.60 9.03 -5.79
CA ILE A 204 10.32 7.78 -5.49
C ILE A 204 9.43 6.59 -5.83
N ALA A 205 9.98 5.65 -6.60
CA ALA A 205 9.46 4.29 -6.73
C ALA A 205 10.15 3.36 -5.70
N ASN A 206 10.56 2.17 -6.11
CA ASN A 206 11.27 1.22 -5.22
C ASN A 206 12.78 1.13 -5.54
N ALA A 207 13.36 2.26 -5.79
CA ALA A 207 14.81 2.42 -5.92
C ALA A 207 15.23 3.74 -5.28
N PHE A 208 16.43 3.80 -4.72
CA PHE A 208 16.97 5.06 -4.25
C PHE A 208 17.04 6.07 -5.40
N ALA A 209 16.39 7.21 -5.21
CA ALA A 209 16.29 8.25 -6.24
C ALA A 209 17.35 9.34 -6.08
N PHE A 210 17.92 9.53 -4.86
CA PHE A 210 18.86 10.60 -4.57
C PHE A 210 20.15 10.43 -5.35
N ASP A 211 20.42 11.34 -6.27
CA ASP A 211 21.54 11.29 -7.19
C ASP A 211 22.75 12.05 -6.61
N LYS A 212 23.05 13.20 -7.12
CA LYS A 212 24.21 14.00 -6.74
C LYS A 212 24.09 14.50 -5.31
N VAL A 213 25.09 14.21 -4.51
CA VAL A 213 25.15 14.58 -3.10
C VAL A 213 26.05 15.77 -2.89
N ASP A 214 25.48 16.90 -2.50
CA ASP A 214 26.29 18.00 -1.97
C ASP A 214 26.65 17.67 -0.50
N VAL A 215 27.88 17.20 -0.31
CA VAL A 215 28.40 16.76 1.00
C VAL A 215 28.53 17.90 2.01
N ASN A 216 28.50 19.15 1.55
CA ASN A 216 28.60 20.35 2.40
C ASN A 216 27.23 20.98 2.71
N SER A 217 26.18 20.43 2.15
CA SER A 217 24.84 20.95 2.39
C SER A 217 24.32 20.62 3.79
N LYS A 218 23.79 21.62 4.50
CA LYS A 218 23.09 21.44 5.77
C LYS A 218 21.76 20.66 5.63
N ASP A 219 21.27 20.54 4.41
CA ASP A 219 20.04 19.82 4.07
C ASP A 219 20.30 18.35 3.70
N VAL A 220 21.56 17.90 3.92
CA VAL A 220 21.99 16.51 3.74
C VAL A 220 22.65 16.05 5.03
N ILE A 221 22.25 14.88 5.54
CA ILE A 221 22.84 14.23 6.70
C ILE A 221 23.18 12.80 6.28
N MET A 222 24.40 12.36 6.49
CA MET A 222 24.81 11.01 6.10
C MET A 222 25.76 10.39 7.15
N SER A 223 25.85 9.06 7.17
CA SER A 223 26.83 8.38 8.00
C SER A 223 28.24 8.79 7.61
N PRO A 224 29.14 8.99 8.61
CA PRO A 224 30.47 9.58 8.36
C PRO A 224 31.31 8.82 7.34
N ASP A 225 31.15 7.51 7.26
CA ASP A 225 31.92 6.62 6.40
C ASP A 225 31.21 6.25 5.09
N LEU A 226 30.06 6.87 4.74
CA LEU A 226 29.26 6.47 3.59
C LEU A 226 30.04 6.45 2.28
N ILE A 227 30.73 7.55 1.97
CA ILE A 227 31.48 7.68 0.72
C ILE A 227 32.73 6.78 0.71
N GLU A 228 33.43 6.73 1.84
CA GLU A 228 34.62 5.87 1.99
C GLU A 228 34.26 4.39 1.86
N HIS A 229 33.11 3.99 2.40
CA HIS A 229 32.60 2.63 2.22
C HIS A 229 32.29 2.34 0.74
N ALA A 230 31.66 3.25 0.02
CA ALA A 230 31.39 3.08 -1.41
C ALA A 230 32.70 2.93 -2.22
N ILE A 231 33.75 3.69 -1.86
CA ILE A 231 35.06 3.57 -2.48
C ILE A 231 35.71 2.20 -2.13
N LYS A 232 35.71 1.83 -0.86
CA LYS A 232 36.34 0.58 -0.38
C LYS A 232 35.67 -0.67 -0.98
N THR A 233 34.36 -0.61 -1.20
CA THR A 233 33.61 -1.73 -1.80
C THR A 233 33.59 -1.71 -3.33
N GLY A 234 34.21 -0.70 -3.95
CA GLY A 234 34.32 -0.58 -5.40
C GLY A 234 33.08 -0.07 -6.11
N HIS A 235 32.07 0.43 -5.34
CA HIS A 235 30.83 0.97 -5.88
C HIS A 235 30.91 2.44 -6.30
N TYR A 236 31.99 3.11 -5.90
CA TYR A 236 32.30 4.47 -6.33
C TYR A 236 33.82 4.65 -6.48
N LYS A 237 34.21 5.34 -7.53
CA LYS A 237 35.59 5.75 -7.76
C LYS A 237 35.60 7.24 -8.08
N PRO A 238 36.11 8.11 -7.18
CA PRO A 238 36.15 9.53 -7.44
C PRO A 238 37.09 9.85 -8.61
N ALA A 239 36.73 10.84 -9.42
CA ALA A 239 37.56 11.31 -10.53
C ALA A 239 38.92 11.84 -10.04
N LYS A 240 38.94 12.46 -8.86
CA LYS A 240 40.13 12.95 -8.16
C LYS A 240 40.05 12.58 -6.70
N ALA A 241 41.15 12.07 -6.14
CA ALA A 241 41.20 11.70 -4.72
C ALA A 241 40.81 12.90 -3.81
N GLY A 242 39.89 12.66 -2.91
CA GLY A 242 39.36 13.68 -1.98
C GLY A 242 38.32 14.65 -2.58
N ASP A 243 38.00 14.55 -3.86
CA ASP A 243 36.91 15.28 -4.50
C ASP A 243 35.71 14.33 -4.69
N TYR A 244 34.61 14.62 -3.99
CA TYR A 244 33.38 13.82 -3.99
C TYR A 244 32.22 14.57 -4.66
N SER A 245 32.48 15.62 -5.43
CA SER A 245 31.47 16.44 -6.10
C SER A 245 30.65 15.69 -7.14
N ASP A 246 31.17 14.56 -7.64
CA ASP A 246 30.50 13.66 -8.58
C ASP A 246 29.82 12.46 -7.90
N PHE A 247 29.84 12.39 -6.55
CA PHE A 247 29.24 11.27 -5.83
C PHE A 247 27.73 11.21 -6.03
N SER A 248 27.25 10.07 -6.53
CA SER A 248 25.85 9.75 -6.70
C SER A 248 25.45 8.61 -5.75
N PHE A 249 24.59 8.91 -4.77
CA PHE A 249 24.14 7.89 -3.81
C PHE A 249 23.42 6.73 -4.51
N ARG A 250 22.48 7.02 -5.42
CA ARG A 250 21.74 5.98 -6.14
C ARG A 250 22.65 5.09 -6.99
N LYS A 251 23.70 5.66 -7.60
CA LYS A 251 24.63 4.87 -8.42
C LYS A 251 25.56 4.02 -7.56
N ALA A 252 25.96 4.54 -6.40
CA ALA A 252 26.84 3.82 -5.49
C ALA A 252 26.12 2.71 -4.71
N TYR A 253 24.82 2.90 -4.37
CA TYR A 253 24.11 2.03 -3.43
C TYR A 253 22.87 1.34 -4.00
N GLN A 254 22.52 1.56 -5.25
CA GLN A 254 21.42 0.86 -5.90
C GLN A 254 21.90 0.16 -7.17
N PRO A 255 21.84 -1.19 -7.24
CA PRO A 255 22.24 -1.92 -8.43
C PRO A 255 21.51 -1.44 -9.68
N ILE A 256 22.20 -1.46 -10.83
CA ILE A 256 21.62 -1.00 -12.10
C ILE A 256 20.40 -1.85 -12.47
N GLU A 257 20.42 -3.15 -12.21
CA GLU A 257 19.33 -4.08 -12.50
C GLU A 257 18.03 -3.66 -11.76
N ARG A 258 18.18 -3.15 -10.54
CA ARG A 258 17.04 -2.64 -9.74
C ARG A 258 16.54 -1.30 -10.26
N ARG A 259 17.45 -0.37 -10.57
CA ARG A 259 17.09 0.97 -11.10
C ARG A 259 16.45 0.87 -12.48
N SER A 260 16.95 -0.04 -13.34
CA SER A 260 16.50 -0.22 -14.71
C SER A 260 15.35 -1.21 -14.87
N ALA A 261 14.95 -1.91 -13.80
CA ALA A 261 13.80 -2.80 -13.84
C ALA A 261 12.56 -2.05 -14.34
N ASP A 262 11.86 -2.62 -15.34
CA ASP A 262 10.74 -1.96 -16.00
C ASP A 262 9.68 -1.45 -15.02
N TRP A 263 9.36 -2.23 -14.00
CA TRP A 263 8.40 -1.84 -12.98
C TRP A 263 8.84 -0.63 -12.11
N ASN A 264 10.13 -0.33 -12.00
CA ASN A 264 10.64 0.89 -11.36
C ASN A 264 10.73 2.06 -12.35
N LYS A 265 11.36 1.80 -13.49
CA LYS A 265 11.62 2.78 -14.54
C LYS A 265 10.33 3.38 -15.08
N ASP A 266 9.34 2.55 -15.42
CA ASP A 266 8.11 3.00 -16.07
C ASP A 266 7.22 3.84 -15.15
N ARG A 267 7.19 3.52 -13.84
CA ARG A 267 6.51 4.36 -12.85
C ARG A 267 7.18 5.72 -12.70
N ALA A 268 8.51 5.74 -12.60
CA ALA A 268 9.27 6.99 -12.52
C ALA A 268 9.10 7.82 -13.81
N GLN A 269 9.16 7.19 -14.97
CA GLN A 269 8.91 7.82 -16.26
C GLN A 269 7.52 8.45 -16.32
N THR A 270 6.48 7.70 -15.90
CA THR A 270 5.10 8.20 -15.86
C THR A 270 4.97 9.43 -14.95
N ALA A 271 5.57 9.39 -13.74
CA ALA A 271 5.53 10.52 -12.82
C ALA A 271 6.22 11.77 -13.40
N TRP A 272 7.41 11.58 -14.00
CA TRP A 272 8.15 12.69 -14.59
C TRP A 272 7.49 13.25 -15.85
N GLU A 273 6.85 12.41 -16.67
CA GLU A 273 6.01 12.89 -17.79
C GLU A 273 4.86 13.77 -17.29
N MET A 274 4.17 13.36 -16.23
CA MET A 274 3.06 14.15 -15.66
C MET A 274 3.52 15.46 -15.04
N LEU A 275 4.72 15.50 -14.45
CA LEU A 275 5.25 16.68 -13.76
C LEU A 275 5.96 17.65 -14.72
N MET A 276 6.59 17.16 -15.78
CA MET A 276 7.45 17.98 -16.66
C MET A 276 6.95 18.08 -18.10
N GLY A 277 5.96 17.26 -18.49
CA GLY A 277 5.46 17.21 -19.86
C GLY A 277 6.44 16.62 -20.89
N LYS A 278 7.45 15.87 -20.42
CA LYS A 278 8.45 15.22 -21.28
C LYS A 278 8.12 13.73 -21.42
N GLU A 279 7.93 13.27 -22.65
CA GLU A 279 7.46 11.92 -22.94
C GLU A 279 8.51 10.81 -22.77
N THR A 280 9.80 11.11 -22.88
CA THR A 280 10.86 10.11 -22.83
C THR A 280 12.10 10.66 -22.15
N MET A 281 12.61 9.94 -21.16
CA MET A 281 13.84 10.25 -20.47
C MET A 281 14.71 8.99 -20.33
N ASP A 282 16.01 9.15 -20.47
CA ASP A 282 16.95 8.13 -20.03
C ASP A 282 16.81 8.00 -18.49
N GLN A 283 16.68 6.77 -18.00
CA GLN A 283 16.56 6.51 -16.57
C GLN A 283 17.74 7.05 -15.76
N GLU A 284 18.95 7.05 -16.34
CA GLU A 284 20.14 7.63 -15.69
C GLU A 284 20.08 9.15 -15.61
N ALA A 285 19.21 9.78 -16.41
CA ALA A 285 18.93 11.21 -16.38
C ALA A 285 17.68 11.58 -15.55
N PHE A 286 17.00 10.60 -14.93
CA PHE A 286 15.87 10.94 -14.04
C PHE A 286 16.34 11.84 -12.92
N PRO A 287 15.70 13.00 -12.74
CA PRO A 287 16.04 13.89 -11.64
C PRO A 287 15.60 13.29 -10.31
N TYR A 288 16.24 13.70 -9.22
CA TYR A 288 15.74 13.43 -7.87
C TYR A 288 14.50 14.29 -7.57
N SER A 289 14.52 15.53 -8.02
CA SER A 289 13.43 16.49 -7.85
C SER A 289 13.34 17.42 -9.05
N VAL A 290 12.18 18.05 -9.19
CA VAL A 290 11.92 19.08 -10.20
C VAL A 290 11.25 20.30 -9.58
N LYS A 291 11.45 21.48 -10.19
CA LYS A 291 10.66 22.68 -9.92
C LYS A 291 9.50 22.72 -10.92
N PRO A 292 8.25 22.49 -10.48
CA PRO A 292 7.12 22.48 -11.39
C PRO A 292 6.83 23.89 -11.90
N THR A 293 6.30 23.99 -13.12
CA THR A 293 5.96 25.26 -13.77
C THR A 293 4.68 25.90 -13.22
N LYS A 294 3.87 25.13 -12.51
CA LYS A 294 2.63 25.56 -11.83
C LYS A 294 2.58 25.01 -10.43
N LYS A 295 1.86 25.68 -9.54
CA LYS A 295 1.54 25.12 -8.23
C LYS A 295 0.64 23.90 -8.38
N LEU A 296 0.95 22.85 -7.62
CA LEU A 296 0.19 21.59 -7.64
C LEU A 296 -0.94 21.63 -6.62
N THR A 297 -2.10 21.16 -7.03
CA THR A 297 -3.27 20.93 -6.16
C THR A 297 -3.26 19.50 -5.60
N VAL A 298 -4.10 19.24 -4.60
CA VAL A 298 -4.38 17.85 -4.13
C VAL A 298 -4.80 16.97 -5.31
N SER A 299 -5.67 17.48 -6.19
CA SER A 299 -6.12 16.72 -7.37
C SER A 299 -4.97 16.39 -8.34
N ASP A 300 -3.96 17.25 -8.46
CA ASP A 300 -2.77 16.95 -9.27
C ASP A 300 -1.97 15.79 -8.63
N VAL A 301 -1.81 15.80 -7.30
CA VAL A 301 -1.13 14.70 -6.58
C VAL A 301 -1.94 13.40 -6.68
N GLN A 302 -3.27 13.46 -6.49
CA GLN A 302 -4.15 12.29 -6.69
C GLN A 302 -4.04 11.71 -8.10
N LYS A 303 -3.93 12.55 -9.13
CA LYS A 303 -3.70 12.11 -10.51
C LYS A 303 -2.36 11.42 -10.68
N ILE A 304 -1.29 11.92 -10.07
CA ILE A 304 0.05 11.30 -10.14
C ILE A 304 0.00 9.89 -9.54
N VAL A 305 -0.52 9.74 -8.32
CA VAL A 305 -0.60 8.43 -7.66
C VAL A 305 -1.62 7.48 -8.31
N SER A 306 -2.51 8.00 -9.16
CA SER A 306 -3.43 7.20 -10.01
C SER A 306 -2.88 6.96 -11.42
N GLY A 307 -1.62 7.30 -11.70
CA GLY A 307 -1.04 7.29 -13.04
C GLY A 307 -0.84 5.88 -13.62
N HIS A 308 -1.01 5.76 -14.96
CA HIS A 308 -0.82 4.50 -15.69
C HIS A 308 0.22 4.67 -16.80
N TRP A 309 1.01 3.62 -17.00
CA TRP A 309 1.99 3.55 -18.06
C TRP A 309 1.33 3.40 -19.43
N LYS A 310 1.37 4.44 -20.23
CA LYS A 310 0.64 4.51 -21.50
C LYS A 310 1.09 3.51 -22.58
N ARG A 311 2.32 3.01 -22.46
CA ARG A 311 2.96 2.16 -23.45
C ARG A 311 2.82 0.67 -23.15
N GLU A 312 2.17 0.29 -22.05
CA GLU A 312 1.95 -1.10 -21.74
C GLU A 312 0.85 -1.70 -22.59
N ALA A 313 1.15 -2.81 -23.29
CA ALA A 313 0.14 -3.56 -24.03
C ALA A 313 -0.77 -4.32 -23.07
N ARG A 314 -2.08 -4.11 -23.16
CA ARG A 314 -3.09 -4.81 -22.34
C ARG A 314 -3.46 -6.14 -23.00
N THR A 315 -2.80 -7.23 -22.60
CA THR A 315 -2.92 -8.55 -23.24
C THR A 315 -3.77 -9.56 -22.48
N SER A 316 -3.96 -9.38 -21.17
CA SER A 316 -4.63 -10.37 -20.31
C SER A 316 -6.16 -10.26 -20.25
N GLY A 317 -6.75 -9.28 -20.90
CA GLY A 317 -8.18 -9.00 -20.81
C GLY A 317 -8.60 -8.18 -19.58
N PHE A 318 -7.68 -7.96 -18.64
CA PHE A 318 -7.85 -7.08 -17.48
C PHE A 318 -7.15 -5.74 -17.72
N PHE A 319 -7.61 -4.70 -17.05
CA PHE A 319 -6.99 -3.37 -17.19
C PHE A 319 -5.66 -3.28 -16.46
N HIS A 320 -5.60 -3.70 -15.18
CA HIS A 320 -4.35 -3.80 -14.43
C HIS A 320 -3.77 -5.21 -14.59
N GLN A 321 -2.53 -5.32 -15.02
CA GLN A 321 -1.90 -6.62 -15.28
C GLN A 321 -0.45 -6.72 -14.82
N SER A 322 0.18 -5.60 -14.42
CA SER A 322 1.58 -5.60 -13.98
C SER A 322 1.84 -4.53 -12.93
N MET A 323 3.06 -4.51 -12.40
CA MET A 323 3.56 -3.49 -11.46
C MET A 323 4.20 -2.28 -12.15
N ARG A 324 4.03 -2.12 -13.47
CA ARG A 324 4.64 -1.04 -14.26
C ARG A 324 3.90 0.29 -14.15
N ASP A 325 2.65 0.27 -13.73
CA ASP A 325 1.84 1.46 -13.47
C ASP A 325 2.14 2.04 -12.07
N ILE A 326 1.93 3.33 -11.87
CA ILE A 326 1.93 3.95 -10.52
C ILE A 326 0.73 3.41 -9.73
N CYS A 327 -0.47 3.45 -10.33
CA CYS A 327 -1.63 2.72 -9.86
C CYS A 327 -1.62 1.35 -10.55
N ASN A 328 -1.14 0.32 -9.87
CA ASN A 328 -0.86 -0.98 -10.47
C ASN A 328 -1.73 -2.10 -9.91
N VAL A 329 -1.48 -3.33 -10.37
CA VAL A 329 -2.26 -4.51 -9.95
C VAL A 329 -2.17 -4.75 -8.45
N GLY A 330 -1.06 -4.39 -7.81
CA GLY A 330 -0.81 -4.58 -6.39
C GLY A 330 -1.17 -3.40 -5.49
N THR A 331 -1.66 -2.27 -6.05
CA THR A 331 -2.04 -1.11 -5.23
C THR A 331 -3.27 -1.44 -4.39
N PHE A 332 -3.10 -1.47 -3.07
CA PHE A 332 -4.17 -1.77 -2.11
C PHE A 332 -4.52 -0.57 -1.23
N GLU A 333 -3.72 0.49 -1.27
CA GLU A 333 -3.98 1.76 -0.61
C GLU A 333 -3.30 2.90 -1.35
N SER A 334 -3.94 4.06 -1.38
CA SER A 334 -3.32 5.33 -1.77
C SER A 334 -3.76 6.43 -0.82
N VAL A 335 -2.83 7.32 -0.46
CA VAL A 335 -3.13 8.46 0.41
C VAL A 335 -2.45 9.73 -0.10
N VAL A 336 -3.13 10.87 0.09
CA VAL A 336 -2.52 12.21 -0.07
C VAL A 336 -2.73 12.96 1.24
N TYR A 337 -1.64 13.35 1.90
CA TYR A 337 -1.69 14.20 3.10
C TYR A 337 -1.39 15.65 2.73
N GLU A 338 -2.13 16.59 3.34
CA GLU A 338 -1.87 18.04 3.36
C GLU A 338 -1.47 18.44 4.78
N MET A 339 -0.18 18.78 4.98
CA MET A 339 0.39 19.05 6.30
C MET A 339 0.02 20.46 6.78
N ASN A 340 -0.98 20.55 7.67
CA ASN A 340 -1.49 21.86 8.12
C ASN A 340 -0.64 22.44 9.27
N ALA A 341 -0.59 23.77 9.36
CA ALA A 341 0.05 24.50 10.46
C ALA A 341 -0.53 24.12 11.83
N ASN A 342 -1.85 23.85 11.89
CA ASN A 342 -2.49 23.22 13.03
C ASN A 342 -2.60 21.71 12.76
N PRO A 343 -1.91 20.84 13.54
CA PRO A 343 -1.92 19.40 13.31
C PRO A 343 -3.32 18.79 13.25
N LEU A 344 -4.28 19.25 14.07
CA LEU A 344 -5.67 18.79 14.06
C LEU A 344 -6.33 18.96 12.68
N LEU A 345 -5.92 19.96 11.92
CA LEU A 345 -6.45 20.29 10.60
C LEU A 345 -5.62 19.68 9.45
N THR A 346 -4.61 18.87 9.75
CA THR A 346 -3.96 18.03 8.75
C THR A 346 -4.99 17.12 8.14
N ARG A 347 -5.14 17.19 6.81
CA ARG A 347 -6.14 16.44 6.06
C ARG A 347 -5.48 15.34 5.25
N GLY A 348 -6.05 14.15 5.32
CA GLY A 348 -5.75 13.04 4.46
C GLY A 348 -6.85 12.83 3.43
N TRP A 349 -6.48 12.29 2.28
CA TRP A 349 -7.36 11.79 1.23
C TRP A 349 -6.94 10.35 0.95
N ARG A 350 -7.77 9.38 1.29
CA ARG A 350 -7.37 7.97 1.24
C ARG A 350 -8.30 7.13 0.38
N THR A 351 -7.72 6.22 -0.40
CA THR A 351 -8.47 5.15 -1.07
C THR A 351 -8.25 3.84 -0.32
N SER A 352 -9.28 3.00 -0.29
CA SER A 352 -9.12 1.58 0.02
C SER A 352 -9.02 0.85 -1.31
N ALA A 353 -7.84 0.30 -1.66
CA ALA A 353 -7.55 -0.29 -2.95
C ALA A 353 -7.10 0.72 -4.04
N ARG A 354 -7.24 0.39 -5.34
CA ARG A 354 -6.65 1.14 -6.47
C ARG A 354 -7.25 2.52 -6.64
N PRO A 355 -6.44 3.59 -6.62
CA PRO A 355 -6.93 4.98 -6.66
C PRO A 355 -7.61 5.37 -7.98
N CYS A 356 -7.44 4.61 -9.05
CA CYS A 356 -8.17 4.82 -10.29
C CYS A 356 -9.57 4.21 -10.30
N GLN A 357 -9.88 3.32 -9.35
CA GLN A 357 -11.14 2.55 -9.26
C GLN A 357 -11.89 2.76 -7.94
N THR A 358 -11.33 3.53 -7.02
CA THR A 358 -11.92 3.87 -5.74
C THR A 358 -11.74 5.37 -5.45
N PRO A 359 -12.65 6.03 -4.71
CA PRO A 359 -12.53 7.45 -4.45
C PRO A 359 -11.50 7.76 -3.37
N PHE A 360 -10.81 8.89 -3.51
CA PHE A 360 -10.05 9.52 -2.43
C PHE A 360 -11.03 10.14 -1.42
N VAL A 361 -11.19 9.49 -0.29
CA VAL A 361 -12.09 9.90 0.79
C VAL A 361 -11.35 10.86 1.73
N PRO A 362 -11.89 12.07 1.99
CA PRO A 362 -11.28 13.00 2.94
C PRO A 362 -11.43 12.50 4.38
N PHE A 363 -10.36 12.64 5.15
CA PHE A 363 -10.36 12.34 6.58
C PHE A 363 -9.35 13.23 7.33
N PHE A 364 -9.47 13.26 8.65
CA PHE A 364 -8.58 14.00 9.54
C PHE A 364 -7.91 13.03 10.51
N PRO A 365 -6.62 12.68 10.31
CA PRO A 365 -5.95 11.65 11.10
C PRO A 365 -6.07 11.85 12.61
N LEU A 366 -5.95 13.10 13.09
CA LEU A 366 -5.97 13.42 14.52
C LEU A 366 -7.39 13.51 15.12
N ALA A 367 -8.42 13.42 14.29
CA ALA A 367 -9.81 13.34 14.76
C ALA A 367 -10.30 11.90 14.98
N LYS A 368 -9.41 10.92 14.85
CA LYS A 368 -9.63 9.47 14.84
C LYS A 368 -10.32 8.96 13.56
N PRO A 369 -9.97 7.77 13.07
CA PRO A 369 -10.67 7.14 11.96
C PRO A 369 -12.10 6.75 12.36
N ALA A 370 -12.98 6.58 11.37
CA ALA A 370 -14.30 6.01 11.60
C ALA A 370 -14.19 4.56 12.09
N GLU A 371 -15.06 4.15 13.00
CA GLU A 371 -15.06 2.78 13.55
C GLU A 371 -15.20 1.71 12.45
N ALA A 372 -16.01 2.00 11.41
CA ALA A 372 -16.18 1.13 10.25
C ALA A 372 -14.88 0.90 9.43
N GLN A 373 -13.82 1.65 9.69
CA GLN A 373 -12.51 1.48 9.06
C GLN A 373 -11.54 0.65 9.92
N SER A 374 -11.95 0.27 11.12
CA SER A 374 -11.16 -0.53 12.05
C SER A 374 -11.61 -1.98 12.01
N PHE A 375 -10.70 -2.87 11.64
CA PHE A 375 -10.97 -4.31 11.55
C PHE A 375 -10.92 -5.01 12.92
N MET A 376 -10.15 -4.43 13.84
CA MET A 376 -9.91 -4.89 15.21
C MET A 376 -9.89 -3.69 16.15
N THR A 377 -9.81 -3.93 17.46
CA THR A 377 -9.48 -2.85 18.39
C THR A 377 -8.02 -2.45 18.26
N PRO A 378 -7.63 -1.21 18.60
CA PRO A 378 -6.24 -0.77 18.56
C PRO A 378 -5.28 -1.64 19.39
N GLU A 379 -5.76 -2.19 20.52
CA GLU A 379 -4.99 -3.07 21.39
C GLU A 379 -4.66 -4.39 20.71
N VAL A 380 -5.66 -5.03 20.08
CA VAL A 380 -5.48 -6.27 19.31
C VAL A 380 -4.57 -6.03 18.11
N ALA A 381 -4.82 -4.96 17.35
CA ALA A 381 -4.00 -4.58 16.21
C ALA A 381 -2.53 -4.35 16.61
N THR A 382 -2.30 -3.74 17.79
CA THR A 382 -0.96 -3.54 18.35
C THR A 382 -0.29 -4.85 18.71
N ALA A 383 -1.01 -5.78 19.35
CA ALA A 383 -0.48 -7.09 19.74
C ALA A 383 -0.17 -7.97 18.52
N GLU A 384 -0.98 -7.87 17.47
CA GLU A 384 -0.84 -8.65 16.23
C GLU A 384 -0.02 -7.95 15.13
N HIS A 385 0.65 -6.84 15.44
CA HIS A 385 1.32 -6.00 14.43
C HIS A 385 2.28 -6.80 13.52
N PHE A 386 2.98 -7.80 14.05
CA PHE A 386 3.87 -8.70 13.30
C PHE A 386 3.51 -10.18 13.45
N HIS A 387 2.25 -10.49 13.82
CA HIS A 387 1.80 -11.85 14.13
C HIS A 387 0.33 -12.07 13.78
N ALA A 388 -0.13 -11.52 12.65
CA ALA A 388 -1.52 -11.68 12.22
C ALA A 388 -1.90 -13.16 12.08
N THR A 389 -3.07 -13.52 12.61
CA THR A 389 -3.62 -14.88 12.51
C THR A 389 -4.39 -15.07 11.18
N PRO A 390 -4.50 -16.30 10.65
CA PRO A 390 -5.17 -16.56 9.36
C PRO A 390 -6.60 -16.02 9.25
N ASP A 391 -7.38 -16.04 10.34
CA ASP A 391 -8.77 -15.55 10.36
C ASP A 391 -8.90 -14.03 10.11
N ARG A 392 -7.78 -13.28 10.20
CA ARG A 392 -7.74 -11.86 9.83
C ARG A 392 -7.90 -11.64 8.32
N PHE A 393 -7.72 -12.68 7.54
CA PHE A 393 -7.81 -12.64 6.08
C PHE A 393 -9.13 -13.20 5.54
N ASP A 394 -10.05 -13.63 6.40
CA ASP A 394 -11.40 -14.01 6.00
C ASP A 394 -12.11 -12.83 5.31
N PHE A 395 -12.79 -13.14 4.21
CA PHE A 395 -13.62 -12.15 3.54
C PHE A 395 -14.78 -11.73 4.44
N LYS A 396 -15.05 -10.42 4.56
CA LYS A 396 -16.11 -9.84 5.39
C LYS A 396 -16.89 -8.80 4.60
N ASP A 397 -18.11 -9.11 4.23
CA ASP A 397 -18.96 -8.23 3.44
C ASP A 397 -19.29 -6.90 4.12
N ASP A 398 -19.27 -6.87 5.46
CA ASP A 398 -19.54 -5.69 6.27
C ASP A 398 -18.31 -4.77 6.46
N PHE A 399 -17.15 -5.17 5.95
CA PHE A 399 -15.95 -4.34 6.02
C PHE A 399 -15.68 -3.64 4.68
N GLY A 400 -15.68 -2.32 4.67
CA GLY A 400 -15.67 -1.50 3.45
C GLY A 400 -14.46 -1.72 2.53
N LEU A 401 -13.34 -2.26 3.02
CA LEU A 401 -12.24 -2.71 2.17
C LEU A 401 -12.74 -3.74 1.14
N TYR A 402 -13.57 -4.70 1.55
CA TYR A 402 -14.05 -5.73 0.64
C TYR A 402 -15.05 -5.21 -0.38
N THR A 403 -15.84 -4.17 -0.02
CA THR A 403 -16.66 -3.44 -1.01
C THR A 403 -15.79 -2.79 -2.08
N ALA A 404 -14.67 -2.17 -1.70
CA ALA A 404 -13.72 -1.61 -2.64
C ALA A 404 -13.07 -2.69 -3.50
N LEU A 405 -12.63 -3.81 -2.90
CA LEU A 405 -11.98 -4.92 -3.60
C LEU A 405 -12.92 -5.60 -4.60
N LYS A 406 -14.17 -5.91 -4.22
CA LYS A 406 -15.13 -6.54 -5.15
C LYS A 406 -15.45 -5.62 -6.33
N THR A 407 -15.61 -4.32 -6.09
CA THR A 407 -15.87 -3.33 -7.15
C THR A 407 -14.69 -3.24 -8.13
N GLN A 408 -13.46 -3.10 -7.61
CA GLN A 408 -12.27 -3.03 -8.47
C GLN A 408 -12.03 -4.33 -9.25
N ASN A 409 -12.23 -5.50 -8.64
CA ASN A 409 -11.99 -6.78 -9.29
C ASN A 409 -12.93 -6.99 -10.47
N LEU A 410 -14.21 -6.60 -10.32
CA LEU A 410 -15.18 -6.70 -11.40
C LEU A 410 -14.88 -5.70 -12.52
N VAL A 411 -14.75 -4.40 -12.19
CA VAL A 411 -14.54 -3.35 -13.20
C VAL A 411 -13.22 -3.52 -13.95
N ASP A 412 -12.23 -4.12 -13.34
CA ASP A 412 -10.93 -4.36 -13.97
C ASP A 412 -11.01 -5.33 -15.15
N TYR A 413 -11.94 -6.28 -15.10
CA TYR A 413 -12.21 -7.22 -16.18
C TYR A 413 -13.18 -6.67 -17.23
N LEU A 414 -14.13 -5.82 -16.83
CA LEU A 414 -15.13 -5.26 -17.73
C LEU A 414 -14.50 -4.35 -18.81
N ASP A 415 -15.33 -3.82 -19.70
CA ASP A 415 -14.90 -2.95 -20.79
C ASP A 415 -14.54 -1.52 -20.34
N ASP A 416 -14.04 -0.71 -21.29
CA ASP A 416 -13.65 0.68 -21.05
C ASP A 416 -14.85 1.55 -20.66
N GLY A 417 -16.06 1.21 -21.12
CA GLY A 417 -17.28 1.92 -20.76
C GLY A 417 -17.59 1.83 -19.27
N ALA A 418 -17.57 0.61 -18.71
CA ALA A 418 -17.79 0.39 -17.28
C ALA A 418 -16.75 1.14 -16.42
N ARG A 419 -15.48 1.13 -16.84
CA ARG A 419 -14.42 1.91 -16.16
C ARG A 419 -14.65 3.40 -16.24
N ALA A 420 -15.07 3.92 -17.38
CA ALA A 420 -15.37 5.34 -17.57
C ALA A 420 -16.57 5.78 -16.73
N ASP A 421 -17.62 4.97 -16.66
CA ASP A 421 -18.81 5.25 -15.84
C ASP A 421 -18.47 5.28 -14.34
N LEU A 422 -17.74 4.28 -13.84
CA LEU A 422 -17.26 4.27 -12.46
C LEU A 422 -16.40 5.51 -12.16
N ARG A 423 -15.45 5.85 -13.04
CA ARG A 423 -14.59 7.04 -12.88
C ARG A 423 -15.40 8.33 -12.86
N LYS A 424 -16.43 8.46 -13.68
CA LYS A 424 -17.33 9.62 -13.70
C LYS A 424 -18.02 9.81 -12.35
N ILE A 425 -18.55 8.74 -11.76
CA ILE A 425 -19.22 8.77 -10.45
C ILE A 425 -18.23 9.16 -9.35
N ILE A 426 -17.04 8.53 -9.33
CA ILE A 426 -15.97 8.83 -8.38
C ILE A 426 -15.55 10.29 -8.47
N ASN A 427 -15.26 10.79 -9.67
CA ASN A 427 -14.82 12.17 -9.88
C ASN A 427 -15.87 13.19 -9.45
N ALA A 428 -17.16 12.92 -9.68
CA ALA A 428 -18.25 13.78 -9.25
C ALA A 428 -18.31 13.88 -7.71
N GLN A 429 -18.15 12.76 -7.01
CA GLN A 429 -18.14 12.76 -5.54
C GLN A 429 -16.88 13.43 -4.97
N GLN A 430 -15.71 13.15 -5.53
CA GLN A 430 -14.47 13.82 -5.11
C GLN A 430 -14.53 15.35 -5.31
N ALA A 431 -15.13 15.82 -6.40
CA ALA A 431 -15.32 17.24 -6.65
C ALA A 431 -16.17 17.91 -5.57
N LYS A 432 -17.22 17.23 -5.05
CA LYS A 432 -18.02 17.73 -3.92
C LYS A 432 -17.18 17.88 -2.66
N TRP A 433 -16.44 16.85 -2.27
CA TRP A 433 -15.56 16.89 -1.09
C TRP A 433 -14.46 17.94 -1.20
N LEU A 434 -13.90 18.14 -2.39
CA LEU A 434 -12.91 19.22 -2.61
C LEU A 434 -13.54 20.60 -2.43
N ALA A 435 -14.76 20.81 -2.94
CA ALA A 435 -15.49 22.06 -2.80
C ALA A 435 -15.91 22.35 -1.34
N GLU A 436 -16.23 21.32 -0.56
CA GLU A 436 -16.60 21.43 0.85
C GLU A 436 -15.41 21.72 1.76
N GLY A 437 -14.19 21.38 1.33
CA GLY A 437 -13.00 21.31 2.17
C GLY A 437 -12.69 22.59 2.95
N ASP A 438 -12.82 23.76 2.33
CA ASP A 438 -12.56 25.04 2.99
C ASP A 438 -13.62 25.36 4.06
N SER A 439 -14.89 25.02 3.82
CA SER A 439 -15.97 25.18 4.78
C SER A 439 -15.76 24.28 6.00
N VAL A 440 -15.37 23.02 5.79
CA VAL A 440 -15.06 22.08 6.86
C VAL A 440 -13.91 22.60 7.73
N LEU A 441 -12.82 23.04 7.13
CA LEU A 441 -11.68 23.60 7.88
C LEU A 441 -12.07 24.90 8.63
N LYS A 442 -12.88 25.77 8.03
CA LYS A 442 -13.37 26.98 8.67
C LYS A 442 -14.23 26.67 9.89
N THR A 443 -15.14 25.73 9.77
CA THR A 443 -16.02 25.28 10.87
C THR A 443 -15.19 24.66 12.00
N ALA A 444 -14.24 23.79 11.68
CA ALA A 444 -13.36 23.17 12.68
C ALA A 444 -12.54 24.21 13.44
N ARG A 445 -11.95 25.19 12.75
CA ARG A 445 -11.23 26.31 13.40
C ARG A 445 -12.13 27.15 14.30
N TYR A 446 -13.37 27.41 13.87
CA TYR A 446 -14.35 28.13 14.68
C TYR A 446 -14.66 27.36 15.96
N LEU A 447 -14.94 26.07 15.87
CA LEU A 447 -15.24 25.20 17.01
C LEU A 447 -14.06 25.11 17.98
N GLU A 448 -12.84 24.91 17.46
CA GLU A 448 -11.63 24.85 18.27
C GLU A 448 -11.39 26.13 19.05
N LYS A 449 -11.56 27.29 18.39
CA LYS A 449 -11.29 28.61 19.00
C LYS A 449 -12.39 29.05 19.98
N ASN A 450 -13.67 28.80 19.64
CA ASN A 450 -14.80 29.44 20.33
C ASN A 450 -15.60 28.47 21.22
N VAL A 451 -15.37 27.15 21.10
CA VAL A 451 -16.08 26.13 21.89
C VAL A 451 -15.07 25.25 22.62
N SER A 452 -14.43 24.29 21.94
CA SER A 452 -13.32 23.47 22.47
C SER A 452 -12.67 22.66 21.34
N GLN A 453 -11.44 22.20 21.60
CA GLN A 453 -10.73 21.27 20.71
C GLN A 453 -11.50 19.94 20.52
N ASP A 454 -12.13 19.43 21.58
CA ASP A 454 -12.91 18.20 21.52
C ASP A 454 -14.12 18.33 20.60
N LYS A 455 -14.79 19.49 20.58
CA LYS A 455 -15.88 19.74 19.63
C LYS A 455 -15.39 19.83 18.19
N ALA A 456 -14.22 20.42 17.97
CA ALA A 456 -13.60 20.41 16.64
C ALA A 456 -13.23 18.98 16.20
N LYS A 457 -12.62 18.18 17.09
CA LYS A 457 -12.31 16.76 16.83
C LYS A 457 -13.57 15.95 16.50
N ALA A 458 -14.62 16.09 17.31
CA ALA A 458 -15.89 15.40 17.08
C ALA A 458 -16.51 15.76 15.72
N TYR A 459 -16.50 17.03 15.34
CA TYR A 459 -16.98 17.50 14.05
C TYR A 459 -16.19 16.90 12.88
N LEU A 460 -14.84 16.92 12.96
CA LEU A 460 -13.97 16.36 11.94
C LEU A 460 -14.08 14.84 11.84
N HIS A 461 -14.25 14.16 12.98
CA HIS A 461 -14.52 12.72 13.04
C HIS A 461 -15.83 12.38 12.32
N GLN A 462 -16.92 13.09 12.65
CA GLN A 462 -18.22 12.89 12.02
C GLN A 462 -18.14 13.11 10.50
N TYR A 463 -17.53 14.19 10.05
CA TYR A 463 -17.32 14.45 8.61
C TYR A 463 -16.56 13.32 7.92
N SER A 464 -15.47 12.84 8.55
CA SER A 464 -14.67 11.72 8.00
C SER A 464 -15.49 10.43 7.91
N ALA A 465 -16.30 10.12 8.95
CA ALA A 465 -17.16 8.94 8.97
C ALA A 465 -18.26 9.01 7.91
N GLU A 466 -18.91 10.16 7.76
CA GLU A 466 -19.93 10.40 6.73
C GLU A 466 -19.34 10.27 5.32
N ALA A 467 -18.17 10.86 5.06
CA ALA A 467 -17.47 10.75 3.77
C ALA A 467 -17.11 9.28 3.46
N TYR A 468 -16.64 8.52 4.45
CA TYR A 468 -16.37 7.10 4.30
C TYR A 468 -17.62 6.30 3.95
N ASN A 469 -18.72 6.49 4.69
CA ASN A 469 -19.99 5.80 4.45
C ASN A 469 -20.55 6.10 3.05
N VAL A 470 -20.45 7.37 2.60
CA VAL A 470 -20.82 7.77 1.24
C VAL A 470 -19.98 7.02 0.20
N SER A 471 -18.67 6.86 0.45
CA SER A 471 -17.79 6.14 -0.48
C SER A 471 -18.15 4.67 -0.60
N ILE A 472 -18.49 4.00 0.52
CA ILE A 472 -18.89 2.60 0.53
C ILE A 472 -20.23 2.40 -0.20
N ALA A 473 -21.22 3.24 0.09
CA ALA A 473 -22.50 3.20 -0.61
C ALA A 473 -22.34 3.41 -2.12
N LEU A 474 -21.52 4.38 -2.53
CA LEU A 474 -21.20 4.64 -3.95
C LEU A 474 -20.58 3.43 -4.63
N LEU A 475 -19.62 2.76 -3.98
CA LEU A 475 -18.95 1.59 -4.55
C LEU A 475 -19.89 0.38 -4.60
N GLU A 476 -20.74 0.18 -3.59
CA GLU A 476 -21.74 -0.88 -3.59
C GLU A 476 -22.75 -0.68 -4.72
N ASP A 477 -23.30 0.52 -4.87
CA ASP A 477 -24.23 0.86 -5.94
C ASP A 477 -23.56 0.65 -7.32
N ALA A 478 -22.30 1.06 -7.46
CA ALA A 478 -21.55 0.86 -8.70
C ALA A 478 -21.36 -0.64 -9.01
N PHE A 479 -21.03 -1.45 -7.98
CA PHE A 479 -20.88 -2.89 -8.13
C PHE A 479 -22.18 -3.54 -8.61
N GLN A 480 -23.32 -3.23 -8.00
CA GLN A 480 -24.61 -3.76 -8.38
C GLN A 480 -25.04 -3.31 -9.80
N ASN A 481 -24.74 -2.06 -10.17
CA ASN A 481 -25.03 -1.53 -11.52
C ASN A 481 -24.19 -2.20 -12.63
N MET A 482 -23.02 -2.76 -12.30
CA MET A 482 -22.22 -3.59 -13.22
C MET A 482 -22.85 -4.97 -13.48
N LYS A 483 -23.92 -5.33 -12.79
CA LYS A 483 -24.65 -6.60 -12.90
C LYS A 483 -23.72 -7.81 -12.77
N PRO A 484 -23.12 -8.03 -11.59
CA PRO A 484 -22.27 -9.18 -11.37
C PRO A 484 -23.04 -10.48 -11.59
N LEU A 485 -22.36 -11.51 -12.10
CA LEU A 485 -22.95 -12.84 -12.21
C LEU A 485 -23.27 -13.39 -10.80
N LYS A 486 -24.44 -13.96 -10.65
CA LYS A 486 -24.79 -14.75 -9.47
C LYS A 486 -24.19 -16.13 -9.67
N ILE A 487 -23.22 -16.49 -8.86
CA ILE A 487 -22.55 -17.78 -8.95
C ILE A 487 -22.62 -18.53 -7.63
N GLU A 488 -22.46 -19.86 -7.69
CA GLU A 488 -22.30 -20.75 -6.54
C GLU A 488 -21.18 -21.74 -6.82
N ILE A 489 -20.26 -21.87 -5.86
CA ILE A 489 -19.21 -22.89 -5.87
C ILE A 489 -19.77 -24.14 -5.22
N LEU A 490 -19.92 -25.22 -5.98
CA LEU A 490 -20.48 -26.49 -5.46
C LEU A 490 -19.43 -27.25 -4.63
N ALA A 491 -18.86 -26.60 -3.63
CA ALA A 491 -17.93 -27.18 -2.68
C ALA A 491 -17.81 -26.28 -1.46
N ASP A 492 -17.83 -26.85 -0.25
CA ASP A 492 -17.62 -26.11 1.00
C ASP A 492 -16.14 -25.72 1.19
N THR A 493 -15.24 -26.52 0.61
CA THR A 493 -13.78 -26.33 0.73
C THR A 493 -13.07 -26.63 -0.58
N LEU A 494 -11.93 -25.96 -0.81
CA LEU A 494 -10.99 -26.29 -1.88
C LEU A 494 -9.60 -26.55 -1.32
N SER A 495 -8.94 -27.62 -1.79
CA SER A 495 -7.60 -27.98 -1.35
C SER A 495 -6.53 -27.37 -2.26
N LEU A 496 -5.44 -26.89 -1.65
CA LEU A 496 -4.25 -26.39 -2.35
C LEU A 496 -3.46 -27.52 -3.04
N SER A 497 -3.63 -28.77 -2.60
CA SER A 497 -2.82 -29.91 -3.05
C SER A 497 -3.58 -30.99 -3.79
N LYS A 498 -4.90 -31.10 -3.56
CA LYS A 498 -5.71 -32.18 -4.13
C LYS A 498 -6.06 -31.89 -5.59
N LYS A 499 -5.66 -32.81 -6.46
CA LYS A 499 -5.95 -32.74 -7.91
C LYS A 499 -7.32 -33.35 -8.22
N ASP A 500 -8.38 -32.61 -7.99
CA ASP A 500 -9.74 -32.95 -8.41
C ASP A 500 -10.39 -31.79 -9.18
N THR A 501 -11.70 -31.80 -9.30
CA THR A 501 -12.44 -30.76 -10.02
C THR A 501 -13.50 -30.15 -9.13
N VAL A 502 -13.77 -28.87 -9.34
CA VAL A 502 -14.86 -28.12 -8.72
C VAL A 502 -15.84 -27.65 -9.80
N ASN A 503 -17.14 -27.71 -9.50
CA ASN A 503 -18.17 -27.14 -10.34
C ASN A 503 -18.58 -25.77 -9.80
N VAL A 504 -18.75 -24.82 -10.72
CA VAL A 504 -19.26 -23.48 -10.45
C VAL A 504 -20.53 -23.29 -11.28
N VAL A 505 -21.60 -22.92 -10.63
CA VAL A 505 -22.88 -22.62 -11.27
C VAL A 505 -22.98 -21.12 -11.49
N VAL A 506 -23.39 -20.70 -12.70
CA VAL A 506 -23.87 -19.34 -12.96
C VAL A 506 -25.38 -19.46 -13.09
N PHE A 507 -26.10 -18.81 -12.19
CA PHE A 507 -27.57 -18.85 -12.19
C PHE A 507 -28.14 -18.06 -13.38
N GLY A 508 -29.12 -18.69 -14.05
CA GLY A 508 -29.87 -18.05 -15.11
C GLY A 508 -30.78 -16.94 -14.57
N GLU A 509 -30.89 -15.86 -15.32
CA GLU A 509 -31.82 -14.78 -15.01
C GLU A 509 -32.40 -14.15 -16.27
N LYS A 510 -33.52 -13.45 -16.11
CA LYS A 510 -34.17 -12.77 -17.22
C LYS A 510 -33.22 -11.76 -17.89
N GLY A 511 -32.99 -11.96 -19.20
CA GLY A 511 -32.12 -11.10 -20.00
C GLY A 511 -30.65 -11.56 -20.07
N LEU A 512 -30.29 -12.67 -19.43
CA LEU A 512 -29.00 -13.32 -19.54
C LEU A 512 -29.12 -14.64 -20.33
N ASP A 513 -28.67 -14.63 -21.58
CA ASP A 513 -28.72 -15.82 -22.45
C ASP A 513 -27.45 -16.67 -22.26
N LEU A 514 -27.48 -17.58 -21.31
CA LEU A 514 -26.36 -18.47 -20.98
C LEU A 514 -26.01 -19.46 -22.11
N SER A 515 -26.90 -19.66 -23.12
CA SER A 515 -26.59 -20.50 -24.26
C SER A 515 -25.49 -19.92 -25.16
N LYS A 516 -25.26 -18.62 -25.06
CA LYS A 516 -24.22 -17.89 -25.81
C LYS A 516 -22.89 -17.79 -25.07
N ALA A 517 -22.73 -18.49 -23.93
CA ALA A 517 -21.50 -18.52 -23.17
C ALA A 517 -20.36 -19.22 -23.95
N LYS A 518 -19.18 -18.62 -23.93
CA LYS A 518 -17.99 -19.19 -24.60
C LYS A 518 -17.11 -19.88 -23.56
N LYS A 519 -17.13 -21.22 -23.54
CA LYS A 519 -16.39 -22.02 -22.54
C LYS A 519 -14.92 -21.60 -22.39
N GLU A 520 -14.25 -21.34 -23.51
CA GLU A 520 -12.81 -21.02 -23.54
C GLU A 520 -12.46 -19.66 -22.92
N SER A 521 -13.45 -18.79 -22.75
CA SER A 521 -13.29 -17.49 -22.12
C SER A 521 -13.34 -17.56 -20.59
N PHE A 522 -13.90 -18.66 -20.02
CA PHE A 522 -14.09 -18.74 -18.59
C PHE A 522 -12.81 -19.12 -17.84
N VAL A 523 -12.47 -18.27 -16.87
CA VAL A 523 -11.40 -18.47 -15.91
C VAL A 523 -11.94 -18.31 -14.49
N PHE A 524 -11.43 -19.14 -13.55
CA PHE A 524 -11.89 -19.17 -12.18
C PHE A 524 -10.73 -19.24 -11.21
N GLY A 525 -10.78 -18.48 -10.13
CA GLY A 525 -9.77 -18.49 -9.06
C GLY A 525 -9.61 -17.16 -8.36
N ILE A 526 -8.52 -17.01 -7.65
CA ILE A 526 -8.19 -15.85 -6.83
C ILE A 526 -7.80 -14.65 -7.71
N THR A 527 -8.07 -13.43 -7.24
CA THR A 527 -7.76 -12.16 -7.93
C THR A 527 -6.54 -11.43 -7.35
N TYR A 528 -5.84 -12.00 -6.36
CA TYR A 528 -4.72 -11.31 -5.72
C TYR A 528 -3.52 -11.19 -6.65
N PRO A 529 -2.81 -10.05 -6.60
CA PRO A 529 -1.65 -9.83 -7.43
C PRO A 529 -0.48 -10.74 -7.04
N ASP A 530 0.19 -11.27 -8.04
CA ASP A 530 1.53 -11.86 -7.92
C ASP A 530 2.45 -11.00 -8.79
N PRO A 531 3.40 -10.27 -8.20
CA PRO A 531 4.25 -9.35 -8.95
C PRO A 531 5.17 -10.01 -9.97
N ASN A 532 5.38 -11.32 -9.84
CA ASN A 532 6.25 -12.09 -10.75
C ASN A 532 5.50 -12.74 -11.90
N VAL A 533 4.18 -12.67 -11.85
CA VAL A 533 3.32 -13.39 -12.79
C VAL A 533 2.10 -12.56 -13.07
N ASP A 534 1.76 -12.44 -14.36
CA ASP A 534 0.41 -12.04 -14.73
C ASP A 534 -0.57 -13.07 -14.15
N VAL A 535 -1.15 -12.75 -13.00
CA VAL A 535 -2.10 -13.61 -12.25
C VAL A 535 -3.25 -14.03 -13.13
N ASN A 536 -3.60 -13.19 -14.09
CA ASN A 536 -4.69 -13.44 -15.03
C ASN A 536 -4.39 -14.59 -15.98
N LEU A 537 -3.13 -14.92 -16.21
CA LEU A 537 -2.72 -16.08 -17.00
C LEU A 537 -2.75 -17.40 -16.22
N LYS A 538 -2.88 -17.36 -14.89
CA LYS A 538 -2.76 -18.54 -14.01
C LYS A 538 -4.07 -19.00 -13.36
N ARG A 539 -5.20 -18.34 -13.64
CA ARG A 539 -6.50 -18.84 -13.17
C ARG A 539 -6.86 -20.15 -13.87
N ALA A 540 -7.58 -21.01 -13.16
CA ALA A 540 -8.09 -22.25 -13.73
C ALA A 540 -8.98 -21.96 -14.93
N LYS A 541 -8.75 -22.68 -16.05
CA LYS A 541 -9.62 -22.61 -17.25
C LYS A 541 -10.72 -23.65 -17.16
N ALA A 542 -11.91 -23.32 -17.66
CA ALA A 542 -13.03 -24.24 -17.72
C ALA A 542 -12.72 -25.47 -18.58
N THR A 543 -12.84 -26.65 -18.00
CA THR A 543 -12.63 -27.93 -18.70
C THR A 543 -13.92 -28.48 -19.30
N LYS A 544 -15.05 -28.27 -18.61
CA LYS A 544 -16.40 -28.67 -19.06
C LYS A 544 -17.38 -27.52 -18.89
N MET A 545 -18.45 -27.56 -19.71
CA MET A 545 -19.56 -26.62 -19.66
C MET A 545 -20.86 -27.34 -20.00
N ALA A 546 -21.92 -27.11 -19.24
CA ALA A 546 -23.24 -27.70 -19.47
C ALA A 546 -24.34 -26.72 -19.02
N LEU A 547 -25.48 -26.78 -19.74
CA LEU A 547 -26.69 -26.06 -19.32
C LEU A 547 -27.64 -27.01 -18.60
N LYS A 548 -28.00 -26.69 -17.38
CA LYS A 548 -28.92 -27.44 -16.49
C LYS A 548 -29.76 -26.46 -15.68
N ASP A 549 -30.94 -26.85 -15.30
CA ASP A 549 -31.69 -26.21 -14.24
C ASP A 549 -31.22 -26.85 -12.91
N VAL A 550 -30.38 -26.13 -12.15
CA VAL A 550 -29.75 -26.66 -10.94
C VAL A 550 -30.59 -26.40 -9.70
N ASN A 551 -31.29 -25.26 -9.66
CA ASN A 551 -32.10 -24.83 -8.54
C ASN A 551 -33.60 -25.18 -8.67
N GLY A 552 -34.04 -25.71 -9.83
CA GLY A 552 -35.43 -26.13 -10.08
C GLY A 552 -36.41 -24.98 -10.33
N ASP A 553 -35.91 -23.79 -10.72
CA ASP A 553 -36.74 -22.61 -10.97
C ASP A 553 -37.30 -22.53 -12.40
N GLY A 554 -36.96 -23.50 -13.25
CA GLY A 554 -37.37 -23.57 -14.65
C GLY A 554 -36.49 -22.77 -15.61
N VAL A 555 -35.47 -22.10 -15.14
CA VAL A 555 -34.46 -21.38 -15.90
C VAL A 555 -33.18 -22.24 -16.01
N LYS A 556 -32.55 -22.27 -17.16
CA LYS A 556 -31.27 -23.01 -17.31
C LYS A 556 -30.13 -22.22 -16.74
N ASP A 557 -29.36 -22.86 -15.86
CA ASP A 557 -28.11 -22.39 -15.32
C ASP A 557 -26.94 -22.90 -16.14
N LEU A 558 -25.78 -22.25 -16.02
CA LEU A 558 -24.54 -22.67 -16.64
C LEU A 558 -23.63 -23.33 -15.60
N VAL A 559 -23.35 -24.61 -15.76
CA VAL A 559 -22.43 -25.36 -14.91
C VAL A 559 -21.07 -25.45 -15.59
N LEU A 560 -20.04 -24.92 -14.94
CA LEU A 560 -18.66 -24.92 -15.41
C LEU A 560 -17.81 -25.79 -14.46
N THR A 561 -16.89 -26.58 -15.02
CA THR A 561 -15.98 -27.44 -14.25
C THR A 561 -14.56 -26.93 -14.39
N PHE A 562 -13.85 -26.79 -13.26
CA PHE A 562 -12.47 -26.33 -13.18
C PHE A 562 -11.57 -27.29 -12.41
N PRO A 563 -10.25 -27.35 -12.66
CA PRO A 563 -9.29 -27.99 -11.75
C PRO A 563 -9.27 -27.26 -10.40
N SER A 564 -9.47 -27.98 -9.29
CA SER A 564 -9.64 -27.37 -7.96
C SER A 564 -8.33 -26.80 -7.41
N ASP A 565 -7.21 -27.51 -7.60
CA ASP A 565 -5.87 -27.07 -7.20
C ASP A 565 -5.42 -25.78 -7.91
N ALA A 566 -5.76 -25.65 -9.20
CA ALA A 566 -5.49 -24.43 -9.97
C ALA A 566 -6.38 -23.26 -9.53
N ALA A 567 -7.64 -23.51 -9.17
CA ALA A 567 -8.57 -22.49 -8.67
C ALA A 567 -8.18 -22.01 -7.26
N ALA A 568 -7.76 -22.91 -6.38
CA ALA A 568 -7.31 -22.58 -5.03
C ALA A 568 -5.90 -21.98 -4.95
N LYS A 569 -5.13 -22.05 -6.04
CA LYS A 569 -3.74 -21.58 -6.08
C LYS A 569 -3.64 -20.14 -5.60
N TYR A 570 -2.69 -19.87 -4.72
CA TYR A 570 -2.49 -18.59 -4.00
C TYR A 570 -3.50 -18.31 -2.87
N GLY A 571 -4.41 -19.24 -2.55
CA GLY A 571 -5.23 -19.15 -1.35
C GLY A 571 -4.43 -19.42 -0.08
N PHE A 572 -4.96 -18.94 1.05
CA PHE A 572 -4.37 -19.18 2.36
C PHE A 572 -5.14 -20.29 3.08
N GLU A 573 -4.39 -21.26 3.61
CA GLU A 573 -4.98 -22.33 4.40
C GLU A 573 -5.77 -21.77 5.59
N GLY A 574 -6.99 -22.26 5.77
CA GLY A 574 -7.87 -21.87 6.87
C GLY A 574 -8.69 -20.60 6.63
N VAL A 575 -8.58 -19.96 5.46
CA VAL A 575 -9.23 -18.68 5.16
C VAL A 575 -10.42 -18.84 4.22
N ASN A 576 -11.54 -18.17 4.56
CA ASN A 576 -12.66 -17.98 3.65
C ASN A 576 -12.31 -16.92 2.60
N THR A 577 -12.25 -17.36 1.36
CA THR A 577 -11.67 -16.60 0.26
C THR A 577 -12.71 -16.37 -0.84
N ASP A 578 -12.76 -15.15 -1.37
CA ASP A 578 -13.52 -14.81 -2.56
C ASP A 578 -12.84 -15.37 -3.81
N LEU A 579 -13.48 -16.34 -4.46
CA LEU A 579 -13.06 -16.85 -5.76
C LEU A 579 -13.92 -16.27 -6.88
N TRP A 580 -13.26 -15.77 -7.90
CA TRP A 580 -13.87 -15.05 -8.98
C TRP A 580 -13.99 -15.89 -10.23
N LEU A 581 -15.16 -15.88 -10.83
CA LEU A 581 -15.42 -16.35 -12.17
C LEU A 581 -15.48 -15.16 -13.13
N PHE A 582 -14.71 -15.23 -14.21
CA PHE A 582 -14.76 -14.28 -15.32
C PHE A 582 -14.93 -15.01 -16.62
N GLY A 583 -15.68 -14.42 -17.57
CA GLY A 583 -15.89 -15.01 -18.90
C GLY A 583 -16.73 -14.12 -19.81
N GLU A 584 -17.01 -14.60 -21.02
CA GLU A 584 -17.81 -13.91 -22.02
C GLU A 584 -19.14 -14.64 -22.25
N ILE A 585 -20.24 -13.89 -22.19
CA ILE A 585 -21.59 -14.34 -22.51
C ILE A 585 -22.16 -13.34 -23.49
N ASP A 586 -22.60 -13.83 -24.67
CA ASP A 586 -23.12 -13.00 -25.76
C ASP A 586 -22.16 -11.87 -26.20
N GLY A 587 -20.84 -12.14 -26.19
CA GLY A 587 -19.80 -11.18 -26.53
C GLY A 587 -19.52 -10.12 -25.48
N GLN A 588 -20.20 -10.17 -24.32
CA GLN A 588 -19.98 -9.26 -23.20
C GLN A 588 -19.14 -9.91 -22.12
N LYS A 589 -18.17 -9.19 -21.61
CA LYS A 589 -17.40 -9.58 -20.43
C LYS A 589 -18.28 -9.53 -19.19
N LYS A 590 -18.26 -10.59 -18.40
CA LYS A 590 -19.04 -10.77 -17.17
C LYS A 590 -18.17 -11.38 -16.08
N GLY A 591 -18.47 -11.07 -14.83
CA GLY A 591 -17.79 -11.68 -13.68
C GLY A 591 -18.67 -11.72 -12.45
N GLY A 592 -18.33 -12.61 -11.54
CA GLY A 592 -18.98 -12.75 -10.23
C GLY A 592 -18.08 -13.54 -9.30
N PHE A 593 -18.40 -13.58 -8.02
CA PHE A 593 -17.63 -14.31 -7.02
C PHE A 593 -18.54 -15.05 -6.05
N ASP A 594 -17.95 -16.03 -5.40
CA ASP A 594 -18.53 -16.71 -4.25
C ASP A 594 -17.42 -17.06 -3.25
N LEU A 595 -17.79 -17.40 -2.04
CA LEU A 595 -16.88 -17.67 -0.94
C LEU A 595 -16.66 -19.17 -0.76
N VAL A 596 -15.40 -19.55 -0.54
CA VAL A 596 -15.02 -20.92 -0.22
C VAL A 596 -13.86 -20.94 0.76
N ARG A 597 -13.84 -21.93 1.65
CA ARG A 597 -12.74 -22.13 2.60
C ARG A 597 -11.59 -22.86 1.91
N ILE A 598 -10.40 -22.31 2.00
CA ILE A 598 -9.19 -22.93 1.46
C ILE A 598 -8.62 -23.88 2.53
N ILE A 599 -8.29 -25.11 2.15
CA ILE A 599 -7.65 -26.13 3.01
C ILE A 599 -6.36 -26.62 2.36
N LYS A 600 -5.53 -27.29 3.15
CA LYS A 600 -4.23 -27.82 2.70
C LYS A 600 -4.35 -28.89 1.62
#